data_ac025efabd321eb31c4109254c6b2c48
#
_entry.id   ac025efabd321eb31c4109254c6b2c48
#
_cell.length_a   1.000
_cell.length_b   1.000
_cell.length_c   1.000
_cell.angle_alpha   90.00
_cell.angle_beta   90.00
_cell.angle_gamma   90.00
#
_symmetry.space_group_name_H-M   'P 1'
#
loop_
_entity.id
_entity.type
_entity.pdbx_description
1 polymer ?
#
loop_
_entity_poly.entity_id
_entity_poly.type
_entity_poly.pdbx_seq_one_letter_code
_entity_poly.pdbx_strand_id
1 'polypeptide(L)'
;MILVYDTAVERNPKVLKTCRKYLHWTQRSVFHGELSTAQYRALMAALKTTIDQDYDSIVTYTVRSPDMIETSTIGIDLGGPGDII
;
A
#
# COMPACT_ATOMS: atom_id res chain seq x y z
N MET A 1 1.48 -9.05 2.78
CA MET A 1 1.63 -7.76 3.49
C MET A 1 0.40 -6.90 3.28
N ILE A 2 -0.04 -6.26 4.32
CA ILE A 2 -1.11 -5.26 4.25
C ILE A 2 -0.51 -3.94 4.65
N LEU A 3 -0.75 -2.89 3.88
CA LEU A 3 -0.27 -1.56 4.15
C LEU A 3 -1.46 -0.62 4.30
N VAL A 4 -1.47 0.15 5.37
CA VAL A 4 -2.51 1.15 5.62
C VAL A 4 -1.83 2.49 5.87
N TYR A 5 -2.30 3.54 5.22
CA TYR A 5 -1.74 4.86 5.46
C TYR A 5 -2.82 5.85 5.89
N ASP A 6 -2.37 6.83 6.67
CA ASP A 6 -3.20 7.95 7.10
C ASP A 6 -2.33 9.18 6.93
N THR A 7 -2.51 9.88 5.84
CA THR A 7 -1.64 10.99 5.47
C THR A 7 -2.46 12.24 5.18
N ALA A 8 -1.79 13.38 5.20
CA ALA A 8 -2.44 14.63 4.86
C ALA A 8 -3.03 14.56 3.45
N VAL A 9 -4.14 15.21 3.25
CA VAL A 9 -4.89 15.18 1.99
C VAL A 9 -4.00 15.53 0.80
N GLU A 10 -3.16 16.52 0.94
CA GLU A 10 -2.30 16.95 -0.16
C GLU A 10 -1.23 15.93 -0.53
N ARG A 11 -0.89 15.00 0.36
CA ARG A 11 0.08 13.94 0.08
C ARG A 11 -0.54 12.62 -0.35
N ASN A 12 -1.84 12.45 -0.12
CA ASN A 12 -2.55 11.21 -0.48
C ASN A 12 -2.32 10.77 -1.94
N PRO A 13 -2.40 11.64 -2.93
CA PRO A 13 -2.21 11.20 -4.31
C PRO A 13 -0.84 10.61 -4.58
N LYS A 14 0.20 11.16 -3.99
CA LYS A 14 1.55 10.63 -4.17
C LYS A 14 1.75 9.30 -3.46
N VAL A 15 1.20 9.17 -2.27
CA VAL A 15 1.26 7.90 -1.51
C VAL A 15 0.51 6.81 -2.28
N LEU A 16 -0.69 7.11 -2.74
CA LEU A 16 -1.48 6.19 -3.54
C LEU A 16 -0.71 5.74 -4.78
N LYS A 17 -0.16 6.68 -5.53
CA LYS A 17 0.57 6.39 -6.75
C LYS A 17 1.81 5.52 -6.48
N THR A 18 2.52 5.81 -5.40
CA THR A 18 3.70 5.04 -5.02
C THR A 18 3.33 3.61 -4.64
N CYS A 19 2.31 3.44 -3.81
CA CYS A 19 1.87 2.12 -3.39
C CYS A 19 1.38 1.28 -4.56
N ARG A 20 0.71 1.88 -5.53
CA ARG A 20 0.19 1.15 -6.69
C ARG A 20 1.26 0.58 -7.59
N LYS A 21 2.48 1.01 -7.47
CA LYS A 21 3.59 0.42 -8.24
C LYS A 21 3.96 -0.96 -7.71
N TYR A 22 3.60 -1.27 -6.49
CA TYR A 22 4.04 -2.50 -5.81
C TYR A 22 2.90 -3.39 -5.33
N LEU A 23 1.77 -2.79 -4.98
CA LEU A 23 0.71 -3.49 -4.24
C LEU A 23 -0.64 -3.34 -4.93
N HIS A 24 -1.58 -4.21 -4.58
CA HIS A 24 -2.96 -4.09 -4.99
C HIS A 24 -3.68 -3.07 -4.13
N TRP A 25 -4.37 -2.16 -4.76
CA TRP A 25 -5.18 -1.16 -4.07
C TRP A 25 -6.49 -1.82 -3.61
N THR A 26 -6.63 -2.00 -2.32
CA THR A 26 -7.80 -2.66 -1.74
C THR A 26 -8.95 -1.69 -1.58
N GLN A 27 -8.72 -0.63 -0.84
CA GLN A 27 -9.70 0.41 -0.58
C GLN A 27 -8.98 1.64 -0.11
N ARG A 28 -9.46 2.81 -0.51
CA ARG A 28 -8.97 4.11 0.02
C ARG A 28 -7.48 4.09 0.31
N SER A 29 -7.12 3.95 1.56
CA SER A 29 -5.73 3.96 2.03
C SER A 29 -5.23 2.59 2.44
N VAL A 30 -5.81 1.52 1.89
CA VAL A 30 -5.45 0.14 2.20
C VAL A 30 -4.94 -0.56 0.96
N PHE A 31 -3.77 -1.17 1.08
CA PHE A 31 -3.15 -1.95 0.02
C PHE A 31 -2.76 -3.31 0.56
N HIS A 32 -2.65 -4.30 -0.31
CA HIS A 32 -2.12 -5.59 0.05
C HIS A 32 -1.31 -6.18 -1.10
N GLY A 33 -0.48 -7.13 -0.79
CA GLY A 33 0.28 -7.84 -1.80
C GLY A 33 1.48 -8.56 -1.23
N GLU A 34 2.22 -9.20 -2.14
CA GLU A 34 3.40 -9.95 -1.79
C GLU A 34 4.60 -9.26 -2.40
N LEU A 35 5.60 -8.96 -1.58
CA LEU A 35 6.79 -8.24 -2.03
C LEU A 35 8.04 -9.03 -1.67
N SER A 36 9.03 -8.99 -2.56
CA SER A 36 10.36 -9.45 -2.22
C SER A 36 10.98 -8.48 -1.21
N THR A 37 12.06 -8.89 -0.56
CA THR A 37 12.78 -8.01 0.37
C THR A 37 13.24 -6.73 -0.31
N ALA A 38 13.74 -6.84 -1.54
CA ALA A 38 14.20 -5.68 -2.31
C ALA A 38 13.05 -4.73 -2.64
N GLN A 39 11.90 -5.27 -3.03
CA GLN A 39 10.73 -4.46 -3.33
C GLN A 39 10.20 -3.76 -2.08
N TYR A 40 10.18 -4.48 -0.95
CA TYR A 40 9.75 -3.90 0.31
C TYR A 40 10.64 -2.71 0.70
N ARG A 41 11.95 -2.89 0.60
CA ARG A 41 12.90 -1.81 0.92
C ARG A 41 12.72 -0.61 0.00
N ALA A 42 12.52 -0.86 -1.30
CA ALA A 42 12.30 0.20 -2.26
C ALA A 42 11.02 0.98 -1.98
N LEU A 43 9.95 0.27 -1.66
CA LEU A 43 8.67 0.90 -1.32
C LEU A 43 8.81 1.74 -0.04
N MET A 44 9.41 1.17 1.00
CA MET A 44 9.59 1.90 2.26
C MET A 44 10.44 3.15 2.08
N ALA A 45 11.51 3.06 1.30
CA ALA A 45 12.37 4.20 1.02
C ALA A 45 11.60 5.31 0.28
N ALA A 46 10.83 4.93 -0.72
CA ALA A 46 10.03 5.89 -1.49
C ALA A 46 8.97 6.56 -0.61
N LEU A 47 8.32 5.80 0.25
CA LEU A 47 7.29 6.35 1.14
C LEU A 47 7.88 7.31 2.17
N LYS A 48 9.05 6.99 2.71
CA LYS A 48 9.72 7.87 3.68
C LYS A 48 10.00 9.25 3.12
N THR A 49 10.28 9.35 1.82
CA THR A 49 10.54 10.64 1.19
C THR A 49 9.26 11.33 0.73
N THR A 50 8.15 10.60 0.66
CA THR A 50 6.88 11.14 0.20
C THR A 50 6.06 11.75 1.34
N ILE A 51 6.12 11.13 2.52
CA ILE A 51 5.30 11.55 3.65
C ILE A 51 6.03 12.53 4.56
N ASP A 52 5.27 13.18 5.44
CA ASP A 52 5.81 13.95 6.55
C ASP A 52 5.76 13.03 7.76
N GLN A 53 6.90 12.54 8.20
CA GLN A 53 6.98 11.54 9.26
C GLN A 53 6.55 12.07 10.63
N ASP A 54 6.44 13.38 10.77
CA ASP A 54 5.96 13.97 12.01
C ASP A 54 4.43 14.15 12.02
N TYR A 55 3.79 13.95 10.89
CA TYR A 55 2.35 14.15 10.77
C TYR A 55 1.62 12.92 10.22
N ASP A 56 2.23 12.24 9.25
CA ASP A 56 1.60 11.13 8.56
C ASP A 56 1.96 9.79 9.18
N SER A 57 1.15 8.79 8.94
CA SER A 57 1.37 7.44 9.44
C SER A 57 1.22 6.41 8.33
N ILE A 58 2.11 5.45 8.29
CA ILE A 58 1.98 4.27 7.43
C ILE A 58 2.25 3.06 8.30
N VAL A 59 1.31 2.12 8.29
CA VAL A 59 1.42 0.89 9.08
C VAL A 59 1.41 -0.29 8.14
N THR A 60 2.32 -1.23 8.32
CA THR A 60 2.34 -2.46 7.54
C THR A 60 2.15 -3.66 8.45
N TYR A 61 1.39 -4.62 7.97
CA TYR A 61 1.19 -5.89 8.64
C TYR A 61 1.74 -6.99 7.72
N THR A 62 2.68 -7.78 8.23
CA THR A 62 3.32 -8.81 7.43
C THR A 62 2.96 -10.17 7.98
N VAL A 63 2.79 -11.14 7.09
CA VAL A 63 2.55 -12.51 7.48
C VAL A 63 3.66 -13.38 6.90
N ARG A 64 3.88 -14.55 7.49
CA ARG A 64 4.99 -15.42 7.06
C ARG A 64 4.76 -16.04 5.70
N SER A 65 3.52 -16.29 5.35
CA SER A 65 3.15 -16.92 4.11
C SER A 65 1.99 -16.19 3.49
N PRO A 66 2.01 -15.95 2.18
CA PRO A 66 0.90 -15.30 1.50
C PRO A 66 -0.42 -16.05 1.66
N ASP A 67 -0.35 -17.38 1.89
CA ASP A 67 -1.55 -18.18 2.08
C ASP A 67 -2.29 -17.86 3.37
N MET A 68 -1.67 -17.11 4.27
CA MET A 68 -2.31 -16.74 5.53
C MET A 68 -3.28 -15.58 5.37
N ILE A 69 -3.31 -14.94 4.19
CA ILE A 69 -4.25 -13.87 3.93
C ILE A 69 -5.20 -14.30 2.84
N GLU A 70 -6.49 -14.33 3.17
CA GLU A 70 -7.52 -14.50 2.18
C GLU A 70 -8.21 -13.16 1.97
N THR A 71 -8.37 -12.79 0.72
CA THR A 71 -9.03 -11.54 0.39
C THR A 71 -10.35 -11.82 -0.29
N SER A 72 -11.42 -11.25 0.22
CA SER A 72 -12.71 -11.31 -0.44
C SER A 72 -13.32 -9.91 -0.48
N THR A 73 -14.04 -9.61 -1.52
CA THR A 73 -14.64 -8.29 -1.72
C THR A 73 -16.14 -8.42 -1.84
N ILE A 74 -16.85 -7.58 -1.09
CA ILE A 74 -18.27 -7.40 -1.29
C ILE A 74 -18.41 -5.99 -1.85
N GLY A 75 -19.01 -5.86 -3.01
CA GLY A 75 -19.11 -4.57 -3.68
C GLY A 75 -18.06 -4.41 -4.76
N ILE A 76 -17.55 -3.20 -4.91
CA ILE A 76 -16.64 -2.87 -5.99
C ILE A 76 -15.21 -3.16 -5.64
N ASP A 77 -14.51 -3.86 -6.57
CA ASP A 77 -13.08 -4.10 -6.44
C ASP A 77 -12.36 -2.96 -7.16
N LEU A 78 -11.50 -2.26 -6.43
CA LEU A 78 -10.79 -1.11 -6.98
C LEU A 78 -9.63 -1.48 -7.90
N GLY A 79 -9.24 -2.75 -7.92
CA GLY A 79 -8.20 -3.21 -8.83
C GLY A 79 -6.82 -3.22 -8.22
N GLY A 80 -5.88 -3.80 -8.94
CA GLY A 80 -4.54 -4.02 -8.48
C GLY A 80 -3.50 -3.20 -9.21
N PRO A 81 -2.23 -3.54 -9.01
CA PRO A 81 -1.14 -2.89 -9.71
C PRO A 81 -1.32 -3.06 -11.22
N GLY A 82 -1.09 -2.04 -11.94
CA GLY A 82 -1.24 -2.08 -13.37
C GLY A 82 -2.63 -1.84 -13.89
N ASP A 83 -3.63 -1.86 -13.01
CA ASP A 83 -4.95 -1.48 -13.42
C ASP A 83 -4.94 -0.01 -13.66
N ILE A 84 -5.85 0.47 -14.48
CA ILE A 84 -5.77 1.75 -14.79
C ILE A 84 -6.05 2.61 -13.94
N ILE A 85 -5.54 3.66 -14.02
CA ILE A 85 -5.83 4.59 -13.18
C ILE A 85 -6.10 5.82 -13.69
#